data_cf2d38a56027ea19dce9d9c30a12986f
#
_entry.id   cf2d38a56027ea19dce9d9c30a12986f
#
_cell.length_a   1.000
_cell.length_b   1.000
_cell.length_c   1.000
_cell.angle_alpha   90.00
_cell.angle_beta   90.00
_cell.angle_gamma   90.00
#
_symmetry.space_group_name_H-M   'P 1'
#
loop_
_entity.id
_entity.type
_entity.pdbx_description
1 polymer ?
#
loop_
_entity_poly.entity_id
_entity_poly.type
_entity_poly.pdbx_seq_one_letter_code
_entity_poly.pdbx_strand_id
1 'polypeptide(L)'
;MPGSTTALRRHTLIGYVPEFIFSPELHYLDEVEAGLEAHLRSTSINMQHRMIAEGAGIGVLPDFIGRQDQSLVPIFADQVEITRSFWLVIHSDLRKLPRIEAVADWLQQRVDVMSAAATA
;
A
#
# COMPACT_ATOMS: atom_id res chain seq x y z
N MET A 1 -5.01 -15.95 13.46
CA MET A 1 -5.31 -15.66 12.05
C MET A 1 -6.82 -15.55 11.86
N PRO A 2 -7.27 -14.48 11.19
CA PRO A 2 -8.70 -14.38 10.87
C PRO A 2 -9.08 -15.40 9.79
N GLY A 3 -10.24 -16.02 9.96
CA GLY A 3 -10.73 -17.03 9.03
C GLY A 3 -11.50 -16.46 7.85
N SER A 4 -11.92 -15.20 7.93
CA SER A 4 -12.66 -14.50 6.87
C SER A 4 -12.44 -13.00 6.98
N THR A 5 -12.79 -12.26 5.92
CA THR A 5 -12.70 -10.80 5.96
C THR A 5 -13.61 -10.20 7.03
N THR A 6 -14.76 -10.81 7.28
CA THR A 6 -15.68 -10.36 8.34
C THR A 6 -15.06 -10.50 9.73
N ALA A 7 -14.23 -11.52 9.93
CA ALA A 7 -13.56 -11.75 11.22
C ALA A 7 -12.53 -10.66 11.54
N LEU A 8 -12.11 -9.86 10.55
CA LEU A 8 -11.20 -8.73 10.77
C LEU A 8 -11.74 -7.71 11.76
N ARG A 9 -13.05 -7.64 11.93
CA ARG A 9 -13.68 -6.75 12.92
C ARG A 9 -13.25 -7.04 14.36
N ARG A 10 -12.73 -8.23 14.60
CA ARG A 10 -12.28 -8.68 15.94
C ARG A 10 -10.78 -8.50 16.14
N HIS A 11 -10.06 -8.02 15.13
CA HIS A 11 -8.62 -7.82 15.19
C HIS A 11 -8.27 -6.34 15.26
N THR A 12 -7.08 -6.05 15.76
CA THR A 12 -6.56 -4.69 15.74
C THR A 12 -6.14 -4.35 14.31
N LEU A 13 -6.74 -3.32 13.75
CA LEU A 13 -6.48 -2.88 12.38
C LEU A 13 -5.65 -1.61 12.38
N ILE A 14 -4.74 -1.52 11.42
CA ILE A 14 -3.82 -0.39 11.26
C ILE A 14 -4.13 0.26 9.91
N GLY A 15 -4.26 1.58 9.90
CA GLY A 15 -4.59 2.30 8.68
C GLY A 15 -4.35 3.79 8.79
N TYR A 16 -4.90 4.52 7.84
CA TYR A 16 -4.77 5.97 7.77
C TYR A 16 -5.70 6.67 8.77
N VAL A 17 -5.36 7.92 9.09
CA VAL A 17 -6.22 8.81 9.87
C VAL A 17 -7.31 9.33 8.93
N PRO A 18 -8.59 9.00 9.13
CA PRO A 18 -9.64 9.31 8.14
C PRO A 18 -9.77 10.79 7.85
N GLU A 19 -9.59 11.65 8.84
CA GLU A 19 -9.70 13.09 8.70
C GLU A 19 -8.61 13.72 7.82
N PHE A 20 -7.51 13.00 7.62
CA PHE A 20 -6.40 13.45 6.80
C PHE A 20 -6.28 12.69 5.47
N ILE A 21 -7.24 11.82 5.15
CA ILE A 21 -7.27 11.17 3.86
C ILE A 21 -7.74 12.18 2.81
N PHE A 22 -6.83 12.54 1.90
CA PHE A 22 -7.11 13.51 0.83
C PHE A 22 -7.60 12.84 -0.46
N SER A 23 -7.60 11.50 -0.52
CA SER A 23 -8.05 10.75 -1.69
C SER A 23 -8.84 9.53 -1.25
N PRO A 24 -10.03 9.28 -1.84
CA PRO A 24 -10.81 8.08 -1.54
C PRO A 24 -10.04 6.78 -1.77
N GLU A 25 -9.02 6.80 -2.62
CA GLU A 25 -8.20 5.64 -2.93
C GLU A 25 -7.37 5.15 -1.75
N LEU A 26 -7.22 5.94 -0.70
CA LEU A 26 -6.50 5.56 0.51
C LEU A 26 -7.39 4.87 1.56
N HIS A 27 -8.67 4.69 1.29
CA HIS A 27 -9.60 3.97 2.15
C HIS A 27 -9.50 2.45 1.91
N TYR A 28 -8.33 1.88 2.14
CA TYR A 28 -8.07 0.47 1.82
C TYR A 28 -8.89 -0.50 2.66
N LEU A 29 -9.05 -0.24 3.96
CA LEU A 29 -9.77 -1.16 4.84
C LEU A 29 -11.23 -1.30 4.42
N ASP A 30 -11.86 -0.23 4.00
CA ASP A 30 -13.24 -0.23 3.55
C ASP A 30 -13.42 -1.06 2.28
N GLU A 31 -12.38 -1.16 1.45
CA GLU A 31 -12.40 -2.00 0.26
C GLU A 31 -12.21 -3.49 0.56
N VAL A 32 -11.53 -3.79 1.65
CA VAL A 32 -11.38 -5.19 2.10
C VAL A 32 -12.71 -5.71 2.64
N GLU A 33 -13.33 -4.95 3.51
CA GLU A 33 -14.64 -5.25 4.08
C GLU A 33 -15.30 -3.93 4.44
N ALA A 34 -16.50 -3.70 3.94
CA ALA A 34 -17.21 -2.45 4.18
C ALA A 34 -17.40 -2.19 5.67
N GLY A 35 -17.10 -0.97 6.08
CA GLY A 35 -17.25 -0.53 7.46
C GLY A 35 -16.09 -0.86 8.39
N LEU A 36 -14.98 -1.41 7.89
CA LEU A 36 -13.79 -1.61 8.71
C LEU A 36 -13.13 -0.26 9.02
N GLU A 37 -12.75 -0.08 10.26
CA GLU A 37 -12.06 1.13 10.71
C GLU A 37 -10.74 0.77 11.39
N ALA A 38 -9.74 1.63 11.22
CA ALA A 38 -8.45 1.43 11.84
C ALA A 38 -8.49 1.77 13.32
N HIS A 39 -7.89 0.93 14.14
CA HIS A 39 -7.70 1.18 15.57
C HIS A 39 -6.42 1.96 15.83
N LEU A 40 -5.35 1.59 15.14
CA LEU A 40 -4.08 2.32 15.15
C LEU A 40 -3.96 3.07 13.83
N ARG A 41 -3.66 4.34 13.90
CA ARG A 41 -3.74 5.23 12.74
C ARG A 41 -2.48 6.04 12.57
N SER A 42 -2.06 6.20 11.31
CA SER A 42 -0.94 7.07 10.94
C SER A 42 -1.16 7.60 9.53
N THR A 43 -0.68 8.81 9.27
CA THR A 43 -0.65 9.36 7.91
C THR A 43 0.53 8.84 7.10
N SER A 44 1.46 8.14 7.75
CA SER A 44 2.66 7.60 7.13
C SER A 44 2.53 6.10 6.88
N ILE A 45 2.67 5.69 5.63
CA ILE A 45 2.64 4.27 5.28
C ILE A 45 3.85 3.54 5.87
N ASN A 46 4.98 4.21 6.01
CA ASN A 46 6.16 3.63 6.63
C ASN A 46 5.93 3.34 8.11
N MET A 47 5.24 4.22 8.82
CA MET A 47 4.88 3.98 10.22
C MET A 47 3.87 2.83 10.33
N GLN A 48 2.89 2.77 9.44
CA GLN A 48 1.95 1.66 9.38
C GLN A 48 2.69 0.33 9.18
N HIS A 49 3.65 0.31 8.25
CA HIS A 49 4.48 -0.87 8.02
C HIS A 49 5.22 -1.29 9.30
N ARG A 50 5.83 -0.36 10.01
CA ARG A 50 6.54 -0.66 11.26
C ARG A 50 5.60 -1.23 12.32
N MET A 51 4.43 -0.66 12.47
CA MET A 51 3.45 -1.17 13.43
C MET A 51 3.03 -2.60 13.11
N ILE A 52 2.82 -2.91 11.85
CA ILE A 52 2.47 -4.27 11.43
C ILE A 52 3.65 -5.23 11.67
N ALA A 53 4.85 -4.82 11.30
CA ALA A 53 6.06 -5.63 11.46
C ALA A 53 6.36 -5.95 12.93
N GLU A 54 6.04 -5.04 13.84
CA GLU A 54 6.21 -5.23 15.27
C GLU A 54 5.07 -6.04 15.91
N GLY A 55 4.11 -6.49 15.11
CA GLY A 55 3.01 -7.32 15.60
C GLY A 55 1.85 -6.57 16.22
N ALA A 56 1.74 -5.26 15.98
CA ALA A 56 0.67 -4.46 16.58
C ALA A 56 -0.70 -4.74 15.98
N GLY A 57 -0.79 -5.29 14.77
CA GLY A 57 -2.06 -5.57 14.14
C GLY A 57 -1.95 -5.93 12.67
N ILE A 58 -3.06 -5.80 11.97
CA ILE A 58 -3.23 -6.14 10.56
C ILE A 58 -3.50 -4.84 9.78
N GLY A 59 -2.89 -4.70 8.63
CA GLY A 59 -3.11 -3.54 7.77
C GLY A 59 -2.96 -3.87 6.30
N VAL A 60 -3.16 -2.86 5.47
CA VAL A 60 -2.99 -2.97 4.02
C VAL A 60 -1.73 -2.20 3.63
N LEU A 61 -0.81 -2.89 2.98
CA LEU A 61 0.44 -2.30 2.49
C LEU A 61 0.57 -2.52 0.99
N PRO A 62 1.26 -1.61 0.28
CA PRO A 62 1.64 -1.88 -1.09
C PRO A 62 2.48 -3.16 -1.19
N ASP A 63 2.26 -3.94 -2.23
CA ASP A 63 2.99 -5.20 -2.44
C ASP A 63 4.50 -5.03 -2.39
N PHE A 64 5.02 -3.96 -3.01
CA PHE A 64 6.47 -3.75 -3.06
C PHE A 64 7.08 -3.46 -1.69
N ILE A 65 6.27 -3.08 -0.70
CA ILE A 65 6.71 -2.93 0.69
C ILE A 65 6.56 -4.26 1.43
N GLY A 66 5.38 -4.86 1.33
CA GLY A 66 5.05 -6.08 2.08
C GLY A 66 5.90 -7.28 1.68
N ARG A 67 6.10 -7.48 0.37
CA ARG A 67 6.85 -8.63 -0.14
C ARG A 67 8.33 -8.62 0.21
N GLN A 68 8.90 -7.46 0.47
CA GLN A 68 10.31 -7.33 0.84
C GLN A 68 10.56 -7.58 2.33
N ASP A 69 9.54 -7.61 3.13
CA ASP A 69 9.65 -7.82 4.58
C ASP A 69 9.24 -9.25 4.93
N GLN A 70 10.22 -10.08 5.22
CA GLN A 70 10.00 -11.49 5.53
C GLN A 70 9.29 -11.72 6.86
N SER A 71 9.23 -10.70 7.72
CA SER A 71 8.49 -10.78 8.97
C SER A 71 6.98 -10.70 8.81
N LEU A 72 6.51 -10.30 7.62
CA LEU A 72 5.10 -10.14 7.30
C LEU A 72 4.53 -11.39 6.63
N VAL A 73 3.29 -11.69 6.95
CA VAL A 73 2.55 -12.80 6.34
C VAL A 73 1.34 -12.23 5.61
N PRO A 74 1.22 -12.45 4.29
CA PRO A 74 0.02 -12.02 3.57
C PRO A 74 -1.18 -12.86 3.97
N ILE A 75 -2.33 -12.20 4.14
CA ILE A 75 -3.60 -12.87 4.40
C ILE A 75 -4.61 -12.48 3.34
N PHE A 76 -5.51 -13.39 3.01
CA PHE A 76 -6.55 -13.20 1.99
C PHE A 76 -6.01 -12.81 0.61
N ALA A 77 -4.80 -13.25 0.26
CA ALA A 77 -4.16 -12.90 -1.00
C ALA A 77 -4.96 -13.38 -2.22
N ASP A 78 -5.73 -14.44 -2.06
CA ASP A 78 -6.60 -15.01 -3.09
C ASP A 78 -8.01 -14.41 -3.11
N GLN A 79 -8.39 -13.66 -2.08
CA GLN A 79 -9.75 -13.11 -1.92
C GLN A 79 -9.80 -11.60 -2.05
N VAL A 80 -8.70 -10.92 -1.75
CA VAL A 80 -8.64 -9.46 -1.72
C VAL A 80 -7.57 -8.98 -2.68
N GLU A 81 -7.98 -8.17 -3.65
CA GLU A 81 -7.07 -7.52 -4.57
C GLU A 81 -7.46 -6.05 -4.68
N ILE A 82 -6.53 -5.18 -4.33
CA ILE A 82 -6.70 -3.73 -4.43
C ILE A 82 -5.60 -3.20 -5.34
N THR A 83 -5.99 -2.61 -6.45
CA THR A 83 -5.06 -2.06 -7.43
C THR A 83 -5.11 -0.54 -7.37
N ARG A 84 -3.94 0.08 -7.33
CA ARG A 84 -3.78 1.53 -7.34
C ARG A 84 -2.76 1.93 -8.38
N SER A 85 -3.01 3.07 -9.02
CA SER A 85 -2.09 3.63 -10.00
C SER A 85 -1.27 4.75 -9.35
N PHE A 86 0.04 4.71 -9.59
CA PHE A 86 0.91 5.82 -9.25
C PHE A 86 1.17 6.63 -10.51
N TRP A 87 1.12 7.94 -10.37
CA TRP A 87 1.27 8.86 -11.50
C TRP A 87 2.58 9.63 -11.39
N LEU A 88 3.41 9.51 -12.40
CA LEU A 88 4.60 10.37 -12.53
C LEU A 88 4.18 11.62 -13.28
N VAL A 89 4.21 12.75 -12.60
CA VAL A 89 3.80 14.03 -13.15
C VAL A 89 5.02 14.89 -13.39
N ILE A 90 5.20 15.35 -14.62
CA ILE A 90 6.31 16.19 -15.02
C ILE A 90 5.75 17.43 -15.73
N HIS A 91 6.26 18.63 -15.38
CA HIS A 91 5.88 19.84 -16.09
C HIS A 91 6.30 19.74 -17.57
N SER A 92 5.41 20.13 -18.48
CA SER A 92 5.63 19.98 -19.91
C SER A 92 6.94 20.64 -20.39
N ASP A 93 7.32 21.77 -19.80
CA ASP A 93 8.53 22.50 -20.17
C ASP A 93 9.82 21.80 -19.72
N LEU A 94 9.73 20.91 -18.73
CA LEU A 94 10.89 20.18 -18.18
C LEU A 94 11.05 18.80 -18.78
N ARG A 95 10.06 18.31 -19.51
CA ARG A 95 9.98 16.95 -20.01
C ARG A 95 11.17 16.54 -20.88
N LYS A 96 11.74 17.50 -21.64
CA LYS A 96 12.82 17.22 -22.58
C LYS A 96 14.23 17.40 -21.98
N LEU A 97 14.33 17.81 -20.72
CA LEU A 97 15.65 17.99 -20.10
C LEU A 97 16.27 16.62 -19.83
N PRO A 98 17.53 16.39 -20.24
CA PRO A 98 18.16 15.08 -20.09
C PRO A 98 18.17 14.55 -18.66
N ARG A 99 18.38 15.41 -17.65
CA ARG A 99 18.36 15.00 -16.25
C ARG A 99 16.98 14.53 -15.78
N ILE A 100 15.92 15.15 -16.33
CA ILE A 100 14.54 14.77 -16.00
C ILE A 100 14.20 13.45 -16.69
N GLU A 101 14.55 13.30 -17.96
CA GLU A 101 14.36 12.06 -18.71
C GLU A 101 15.09 10.88 -18.04
N ALA A 102 16.33 11.11 -17.60
CA ALA A 102 17.10 10.07 -16.93
C ALA A 102 16.43 9.57 -15.65
N VAL A 103 15.92 10.48 -14.83
CA VAL A 103 15.20 10.11 -13.59
C VAL A 103 13.89 9.41 -13.92
N ALA A 104 13.13 9.92 -14.89
CA ALA A 104 11.85 9.32 -15.29
C ALA A 104 12.07 7.90 -15.83
N ASP A 105 13.07 7.69 -16.69
CA ASP A 105 13.40 6.38 -17.22
C ASP A 105 13.84 5.41 -16.11
N TRP A 106 14.65 5.89 -15.18
CA TRP A 106 15.08 5.08 -14.03
C TRP A 106 13.90 4.64 -13.18
N LEU A 107 12.98 5.56 -12.86
CA LEU A 107 11.78 5.25 -12.09
C LEU A 107 10.90 4.23 -12.82
N GLN A 108 10.71 4.42 -14.14
CA GLN A 108 9.93 3.49 -14.95
C GLN A 108 10.52 2.09 -14.93
N GLN A 109 11.84 1.97 -15.09
CA GLN A 109 12.53 0.69 -15.03
C GLN A 109 12.38 0.01 -13.67
N ARG A 110 12.47 0.78 -12.58
CA ARG A 110 12.31 0.23 -11.23
C ARG A 110 10.89 -0.29 -11.00
N VAL A 111 9.89 0.44 -11.49
CA VAL A 111 8.49 0.00 -11.37
C VAL A 111 8.25 -1.24 -12.21
N ASP A 112 8.79 -1.33 -13.42
CA ASP A 112 8.66 -2.50 -14.28
C ASP A 112 9.25 -3.74 -13.63
N VAL A 113 10.43 -3.61 -13.01
CA VAL A 113 11.09 -4.72 -12.30
C VAL A 113 10.23 -5.17 -11.11
N MET A 114 9.69 -4.25 -10.33
CA MET A 114 8.84 -4.58 -9.19
C MET A 114 7.53 -5.23 -9.62
N SER A 115 6.92 -4.76 -10.71
CA SER A 115 5.70 -5.34 -11.25
C SER A 115 5.92 -6.77 -11.75
N ALA A 116 7.04 -7.02 -12.43
CA ALA A 116 7.41 -8.35 -12.90
C ALA A 116 7.64 -9.30 -11.71
N ALA A 117 8.28 -8.84 -10.65
CA ALA A 117 8.50 -9.62 -9.44
C ALA A 117 7.16 -9.94 -8.73
N ALA A 118 6.20 -9.01 -8.76
CA ALA A 118 4.90 -9.22 -8.14
C ALA A 118 4.04 -10.26 -8.86
N THR A 119 4.25 -10.45 -10.18
CA THR A 119 3.51 -11.42 -10.97
C THR A 119 4.18 -12.81 -11.00
N ALA A 120 5.41 -12.86 -10.59
CA ALA A 120 6.15 -14.12 -10.52
C ALA A 120 5.91 -14.84 -9.21
#